data_e8ecdfc1a214d86ea4d11a5ffedde4eb
#
_entry.id   e8ecdfc1a214d86ea4d11a5ffedde4eb
#
_cell.length_a   1.000
_cell.length_b   1.000
_cell.length_c   1.000
_cell.angle_alpha   90.00
_cell.angle_beta   90.00
_cell.angle_gamma   90.00
#
_symmetry.space_group_name_H-M   'P 1'
#
loop_
_entity.id
_entity.type
_entity.pdbx_description
1 polymer ?
#
loop_
_entity_poly.entity_id
_entity_poly.type
_entity_poly.pdbx_seq_one_letter_code
_entity_poly.pdbx_strand_id
1 'polypeptide(L)'
;MRLLDLDMDYFMTTVCTGIPESTTDRIVEEIPGELVWSSERVRHFLENNLGLSTESKLPGRIVKGHNESLSFWKELIEQGKLITPFEVVHVDSHADLGLGYPTPDYISRVMLYFEPERRETLLPDYDEDGKEIKIGIGDYLLFAIAYRWISKLTYCANPEGECNDYDWTTIKDLDENYCYGEKTEDTIQLLFNRTDEIPDYDDAEAKQRYLANSKREPEVPFEIIHSIEAVQYAGDFDFVVMAQSPNYTPESADFIMDIFREYIEEI
;
A
#
# COMPACT_ATOMS: atom_id res chain seq x y z
N MET A 1 17.35 -4.53 1.90
CA MET A 1 16.55 -5.36 0.98
C MET A 1 15.47 -4.50 0.41
N ARG A 2 15.02 -4.80 -0.81
CA ARG A 2 13.98 -4.05 -1.51
C ARG A 2 12.92 -5.01 -2.03
N LEU A 3 11.66 -4.72 -1.76
CA LEU A 3 10.50 -5.45 -2.24
C LEU A 3 9.80 -4.68 -3.36
N LEU A 4 9.30 -5.40 -4.35
CA LEU A 4 8.33 -4.88 -5.31
C LEU A 4 6.95 -5.40 -4.94
N ASP A 5 6.02 -4.49 -4.73
CA ASP A 5 4.65 -4.74 -4.32
C ASP A 5 3.72 -4.14 -5.36
N LEU A 6 3.03 -4.99 -6.12
CA LEU A 6 2.23 -4.61 -7.27
C LEU A 6 0.75 -4.87 -6.98
N ASP A 7 -0.12 -3.91 -7.32
CA ASP A 7 -1.54 -4.19 -7.50
C ASP A 7 -1.90 -4.29 -8.98
N MET A 8 -2.75 -5.25 -9.33
CA MET A 8 -3.19 -5.43 -10.70
C MET A 8 -4.04 -4.27 -11.20
N ASP A 9 -4.66 -3.50 -10.31
CA ASP A 9 -5.46 -2.33 -10.66
C ASP A 9 -4.62 -1.15 -11.18
N TYR A 10 -3.31 -1.13 -10.94
CA TYR A 10 -2.39 -0.20 -11.59
C TYR A 10 -2.45 -0.26 -13.12
N PHE A 11 -2.79 -1.42 -13.66
CA PHE A 11 -2.86 -1.65 -15.11
C PHE A 11 -4.24 -1.35 -15.69
N MET A 12 -5.07 -0.60 -14.95
CA MET A 12 -6.37 -0.13 -15.44
C MET A 12 -6.25 1.25 -16.08
N THR A 13 -7.15 1.53 -17.03
CA THR A 13 -7.29 2.84 -17.70
C THR A 13 -8.25 3.78 -16.96
N THR A 14 -8.93 3.26 -15.96
CA THR A 14 -9.83 4.00 -15.07
C THR A 14 -9.72 3.39 -13.69
N VAL A 15 -9.43 4.20 -12.69
CA VAL A 15 -9.24 3.77 -11.31
C VAL A 15 -10.57 3.82 -10.55
N CYS A 16 -10.87 2.74 -9.84
CA CYS A 16 -11.99 2.71 -8.90
C CYS A 16 -11.53 3.32 -7.57
N THR A 17 -12.16 4.41 -7.15
CA THR A 17 -11.82 5.14 -5.91
C THR A 17 -12.76 4.83 -4.73
N GLY A 18 -13.75 3.97 -4.92
CA GLY A 18 -14.70 3.60 -3.87
C GLY A 18 -14.21 2.46 -2.99
N ILE A 19 -14.59 2.49 -1.70
CA ILE A 19 -14.40 1.32 -0.82
C ILE A 19 -15.46 0.29 -1.19
N PRO A 20 -15.10 -0.93 -1.65
CA PRO A 20 -16.06 -1.92 -2.08
C PRO A 20 -16.83 -2.53 -0.91
N GLU A 21 -18.11 -2.77 -1.08
CA GLU A 21 -18.96 -3.46 -0.09
C GLU A 21 -18.61 -4.95 0.06
N SER A 22 -18.05 -5.55 -0.97
CA SER A 22 -17.67 -6.97 -1.04
C SER A 22 -16.20 -7.11 -1.42
N THR A 23 -15.50 -8.08 -0.87
CA THR A 23 -14.08 -8.36 -1.20
C THR A 23 -13.91 -9.39 -2.34
N THR A 24 -14.98 -9.80 -3.01
CA THR A 24 -14.94 -10.87 -4.01
C THR A 24 -15.61 -10.51 -5.34
N ASP A 25 -16.40 -9.45 -5.38
CA ASP A 25 -17.11 -9.06 -6.60
C ASP A 25 -16.14 -8.39 -7.57
N ARG A 26 -16.26 -8.73 -8.84
CA ARG A 26 -15.43 -8.18 -9.91
C ARG A 26 -16.07 -6.96 -10.52
N ILE A 27 -15.28 -6.02 -11.01
CA ILE A 27 -15.76 -4.92 -11.84
C ILE A 27 -16.37 -5.51 -13.11
N VAL A 28 -17.55 -5.01 -13.47
CA VAL A 28 -18.25 -5.42 -14.71
C VAL A 28 -17.95 -4.41 -15.81
N GLU A 29 -17.33 -4.86 -16.89
CA GLU A 29 -17.10 -4.05 -18.08
C GLU A 29 -18.27 -4.14 -19.05
N GLU A 30 -18.60 -3.03 -19.72
CA GLU A 30 -19.57 -3.05 -20.84
C GLU A 30 -18.93 -3.73 -22.07
N ILE A 31 -17.64 -3.47 -22.31
CA ILE A 31 -16.85 -4.09 -23.36
C ILE A 31 -15.64 -4.77 -22.73
N PRO A 32 -15.52 -6.11 -22.78
CA PRO A 32 -14.42 -6.82 -22.15
C PRO A 32 -13.06 -6.33 -22.65
N GLY A 33 -12.18 -5.96 -21.70
CA GLY A 33 -10.80 -5.48 -21.96
C GLY A 33 -10.71 -3.99 -22.30
N GLU A 34 -11.79 -3.22 -22.24
CA GLU A 34 -11.76 -1.77 -22.49
C GLU A 34 -11.04 -1.02 -21.36
N LEU A 35 -11.17 -1.51 -20.13
CA LEU A 35 -10.58 -0.88 -18.94
C LEU A 35 -9.15 -1.35 -18.63
N VAL A 36 -8.59 -2.24 -19.42
CA VAL A 36 -7.33 -2.93 -19.11
C VAL A 36 -6.24 -2.55 -20.09
N TRP A 37 -5.02 -2.39 -19.61
CA TRP A 37 -3.86 -2.22 -20.50
C TRP A 37 -3.67 -3.44 -21.40
N SER A 38 -3.14 -3.21 -22.61
CA SER A 38 -2.78 -4.31 -23.50
C SER A 38 -1.63 -5.14 -22.92
N SER A 39 -1.57 -6.42 -23.26
CA SER A 39 -0.47 -7.33 -22.88
C SER A 39 0.91 -6.76 -23.22
N GLU A 40 1.04 -6.06 -24.36
CA GLU A 40 2.28 -5.42 -24.80
C GLU A 40 2.67 -4.27 -23.85
N ARG A 41 1.71 -3.43 -23.44
CA ARG A 41 1.95 -2.33 -22.50
C ARG A 41 2.34 -2.84 -21.13
N VAL A 42 1.66 -3.88 -20.63
CA VAL A 42 2.00 -4.53 -19.35
C VAL A 42 3.44 -5.07 -19.39
N ARG A 43 3.80 -5.86 -20.42
CA ARG A 43 5.17 -6.39 -20.58
C ARG A 43 6.19 -5.27 -20.65
N HIS A 44 5.92 -4.24 -21.43
CA HIS A 44 6.81 -3.08 -21.55
C HIS A 44 7.08 -2.44 -20.18
N PHE A 45 6.05 -2.25 -19.36
CA PHE A 45 6.20 -1.68 -18.02
C PHE A 45 7.01 -2.60 -17.09
N LEU A 46 6.71 -3.89 -17.06
CA LEU A 46 7.44 -4.85 -16.23
C LEU A 46 8.92 -4.93 -16.62
N GLU A 47 9.24 -4.93 -17.91
CA GLU A 47 10.60 -5.08 -18.42
C GLU A 47 11.39 -3.78 -18.42
N ASN A 48 10.81 -2.68 -18.89
CA ASN A 48 11.56 -1.44 -19.15
C ASN A 48 11.45 -0.42 -18.02
N ASN A 49 10.35 -0.43 -17.26
CA ASN A 49 10.19 0.47 -16.11
C ASN A 49 10.63 -0.19 -14.81
N LEU A 50 10.26 -1.45 -14.59
CA LEU A 50 10.63 -2.21 -13.39
C LEU A 50 11.89 -3.05 -13.53
N GLY A 51 12.37 -3.26 -14.76
CA GLY A 51 13.58 -4.02 -15.04
C GLY A 51 13.46 -5.53 -14.80
N LEU A 52 12.23 -6.07 -14.76
CA LEU A 52 12.03 -7.51 -14.59
C LEU A 52 12.46 -8.29 -15.83
N SER A 53 12.89 -9.54 -15.66
CA SER A 53 13.38 -10.38 -16.75
C SER A 53 12.85 -11.79 -16.64
N THR A 54 12.41 -12.35 -17.76
CA THR A 54 11.99 -13.76 -17.86
C THR A 54 13.17 -14.72 -17.79
N GLU A 55 14.39 -14.24 -18.07
CA GLU A 55 15.63 -15.04 -17.99
C GLU A 55 16.19 -15.10 -16.56
N SER A 56 15.87 -14.10 -15.73
CA SER A 56 16.31 -14.02 -14.34
C SER A 56 15.11 -13.73 -13.44
N LYS A 57 14.35 -14.79 -13.19
CA LYS A 57 13.12 -14.70 -12.39
C LYS A 57 13.42 -14.36 -10.93
N LEU A 58 12.58 -13.51 -10.36
CA LEU A 58 12.65 -13.14 -8.95
C LEU A 58 11.76 -14.06 -8.10
N PRO A 59 12.16 -14.39 -6.87
CA PRO A 59 11.28 -15.10 -5.97
C PRO A 59 10.06 -14.23 -5.64
N GLY A 60 8.84 -14.79 -5.80
CA GLY A 60 7.64 -13.99 -5.65
C GLY A 60 6.37 -14.78 -5.44
N ARG A 61 5.28 -14.05 -5.26
CA ARG A 61 3.94 -14.62 -5.04
C ARG A 61 2.86 -13.79 -5.71
N ILE A 62 1.80 -14.46 -6.17
CA ILE A 62 0.54 -13.81 -6.52
C ILE A 62 -0.44 -14.04 -5.37
N VAL A 63 -1.05 -12.96 -4.91
CA VAL A 63 -2.04 -12.98 -3.84
C VAL A 63 -3.39 -12.49 -4.35
N LYS A 64 -4.47 -12.76 -3.62
CA LYS A 64 -5.80 -12.34 -4.05
C LYS A 64 -6.12 -10.92 -3.60
N GLY A 65 -6.04 -10.64 -2.32
CA GLY A 65 -6.21 -9.30 -1.76
C GLY A 65 -4.88 -8.68 -1.42
N HIS A 66 -4.74 -7.37 -1.59
CA HIS A 66 -3.44 -6.71 -1.41
C HIS A 66 -2.90 -6.83 0.02
N ASN A 67 -3.76 -6.87 1.02
CA ASN A 67 -3.37 -7.13 2.41
C ASN A 67 -2.70 -8.50 2.65
N GLU A 68 -2.84 -9.46 1.74
CA GLU A 68 -2.14 -10.74 1.83
C GLU A 68 -0.63 -10.59 1.58
N SER A 69 -0.17 -9.49 0.97
CA SER A 69 1.25 -9.11 0.87
C SER A 69 1.91 -9.06 2.24
N LEU A 70 1.22 -8.51 3.25
CA LEU A 70 1.74 -8.46 4.62
C LEU A 70 2.00 -9.85 5.21
N SER A 71 1.10 -10.81 4.92
CA SER A 71 1.26 -12.19 5.35
C SER A 71 2.44 -12.88 4.67
N PHE A 72 2.63 -12.62 3.38
CA PHE A 72 3.77 -13.11 2.63
C PHE A 72 5.10 -12.55 3.16
N TRP A 73 5.16 -11.26 3.44
CA TRP A 73 6.34 -10.64 4.04
C TRP A 73 6.65 -11.22 5.42
N LYS A 74 5.61 -11.44 6.24
CA LYS A 74 5.76 -12.07 7.54
C LYS A 74 6.37 -13.47 7.43
N GLU A 75 5.88 -14.30 6.52
CA GLU A 75 6.45 -15.62 6.26
C GLU A 75 7.94 -15.55 5.89
N LEU A 76 8.34 -14.60 5.03
CA LEU A 76 9.75 -14.39 4.65
C LEU A 76 10.61 -13.93 5.83
N ILE A 77 10.08 -13.06 6.69
CA ILE A 77 10.77 -12.60 7.92
C ILE A 77 10.97 -13.78 8.88
N GLU A 78 9.92 -14.55 9.14
CA GLU A 78 9.98 -15.74 10.02
C GLU A 78 10.95 -16.81 9.50
N GLN A 79 11.10 -16.93 8.18
CA GLN A 79 12.07 -17.81 7.54
C GLN A 79 13.50 -17.24 7.52
N GLY A 80 13.71 -16.00 7.97
CA GLY A 80 15.00 -15.29 7.93
C GLY A 80 15.46 -14.94 6.50
N LYS A 81 14.55 -14.94 5.53
CA LYS A 81 14.84 -14.57 4.14
C LYS A 81 14.70 -13.07 3.90
N LEU A 82 13.78 -12.41 4.60
CA LEU A 82 13.57 -10.97 4.56
C LEU A 82 14.02 -10.35 5.89
N ILE A 83 14.88 -9.36 5.80
CA ILE A 83 15.46 -8.68 6.98
C ILE A 83 14.82 -7.31 7.13
N THR A 84 14.24 -7.06 8.29
CA THR A 84 13.64 -5.76 8.64
C THR A 84 14.70 -4.79 9.19
N PRO A 85 14.57 -3.47 8.91
CA PRO A 85 13.61 -2.90 7.99
C PRO A 85 14.08 -2.99 6.53
N PHE A 86 13.12 -3.01 5.59
CA PHE A 86 13.34 -3.10 4.15
C PHE A 86 12.67 -1.96 3.39
N GLU A 87 13.07 -1.72 2.14
CA GLU A 87 12.43 -0.78 1.23
C GLU A 87 11.27 -1.44 0.49
N VAL A 88 10.18 -0.70 0.27
CA VAL A 88 9.04 -1.13 -0.54
C VAL A 88 8.86 -0.16 -1.71
N VAL A 89 8.78 -0.72 -2.91
CA VAL A 89 8.29 -0.05 -4.12
C VAL A 89 6.88 -0.56 -4.36
N HIS A 90 5.90 0.28 -4.06
CA HIS A 90 4.48 0.02 -4.13
C HIS A 90 3.93 0.61 -5.42
N VAL A 91 3.48 -0.24 -6.34
CA VAL A 91 2.98 0.13 -7.67
C VAL A 91 1.49 -0.16 -7.69
N ASP A 92 0.67 0.87 -7.55
CA ASP A 92 -0.73 0.74 -7.25
C ASP A 92 -1.51 1.98 -7.72
N SER A 93 -2.80 1.84 -7.87
CA SER A 93 -3.73 2.96 -8.03
C SER A 93 -4.07 3.64 -6.68
N HIS A 94 -3.78 2.97 -5.56
CA HIS A 94 -4.04 3.42 -4.18
C HIS A 94 -2.73 3.42 -3.39
N ALA A 95 -2.60 4.29 -2.38
CA ALA A 95 -1.39 4.31 -1.54
C ALA A 95 -1.44 3.31 -0.37
N ASP A 96 -2.61 2.74 -0.10
CA ASP A 96 -2.88 1.76 0.98
C ASP A 96 -2.41 2.23 2.37
N LEU A 97 -2.54 3.54 2.62
CA LEU A 97 -2.15 4.21 3.85
C LEU A 97 -3.33 4.59 4.76
N GLY A 98 -4.48 3.92 4.58
CA GLY A 98 -5.56 3.81 5.54
C GLY A 98 -6.59 4.93 5.56
N LEU A 99 -6.59 5.87 4.62
CA LEU A 99 -7.63 6.89 4.56
C LEU A 99 -9.01 6.24 4.35
N GLY A 100 -9.97 6.60 5.20
CA GLY A 100 -11.32 6.04 5.17
C GLY A 100 -11.49 4.71 5.94
N TYR A 101 -10.42 4.19 6.53
CA TYR A 101 -10.45 3.02 7.42
C TYR A 101 -10.41 3.44 8.89
N PRO A 102 -10.95 2.64 9.81
CA PRO A 102 -10.85 2.90 11.26
C PRO A 102 -9.46 2.60 11.84
N THR A 103 -8.57 2.06 11.03
CA THR A 103 -7.24 1.55 11.41
C THR A 103 -6.29 2.62 11.94
N PRO A 104 -6.22 3.86 11.38
CA PRO A 104 -5.36 4.90 11.93
C PRO A 104 -5.65 5.19 13.40
N ASP A 105 -6.92 5.22 13.81
CA ASP A 105 -7.30 5.41 15.21
C ASP A 105 -6.84 4.25 16.10
N TYR A 106 -7.06 3.00 15.66
CA TYR A 106 -6.57 1.82 16.37
C TYR A 106 -5.05 1.81 16.53
N ILE A 107 -4.31 2.10 15.47
CA ILE A 107 -2.85 2.16 15.50
C ILE A 107 -2.42 3.24 16.50
N SER A 108 -2.95 4.46 16.39
CA SER A 108 -2.60 5.60 17.21
C SER A 108 -2.96 5.42 18.69
N ARG A 109 -4.14 4.88 18.99
CA ARG A 109 -4.66 4.79 20.37
C ARG A 109 -4.30 3.50 21.10
N VAL A 110 -3.98 2.44 20.37
CA VAL A 110 -3.75 1.11 20.95
C VAL A 110 -2.38 0.57 20.58
N MET A 111 -2.14 0.33 19.30
CA MET A 111 -0.99 -0.47 18.84
C MET A 111 0.35 0.17 19.17
N LEU A 112 0.52 1.45 18.91
CA LEU A 112 1.80 2.16 19.08
C LEU A 112 2.27 2.29 20.53
N TYR A 113 1.47 1.88 21.53
CA TYR A 113 1.88 1.81 22.93
C TYR A 113 2.65 0.52 23.28
N PHE A 114 2.74 -0.40 22.35
CA PHE A 114 3.49 -1.64 22.53
C PHE A 114 4.81 -1.59 21.75
N GLU A 115 5.78 -2.39 22.20
CA GLU A 115 7.03 -2.57 21.46
C GLU A 115 6.75 -3.21 20.09
N PRO A 116 7.52 -2.89 19.04
CA PRO A 116 7.26 -3.32 17.66
C PRO A 116 7.02 -4.83 17.53
N GLU A 117 7.82 -5.65 18.19
CA GLU A 117 7.73 -7.12 18.13
C GLU A 117 6.42 -7.66 18.71
N ARG A 118 5.78 -6.89 19.58
CA ARG A 118 4.48 -7.26 20.14
C ARG A 118 3.32 -6.81 19.27
N ARG A 119 3.50 -5.74 18.50
CA ARG A 119 2.42 -5.16 17.67
C ARG A 119 1.84 -6.19 16.68
N GLU A 120 2.69 -7.05 16.14
CA GLU A 120 2.29 -8.13 15.21
C GLU A 120 1.35 -9.17 15.81
N THR A 121 1.19 -9.19 17.12
CA THR A 121 0.37 -10.17 17.85
C THR A 121 -0.92 -9.56 18.43
N LEU A 122 -1.19 -8.28 18.18
CA LEU A 122 -2.34 -7.59 18.79
C LEU A 122 -3.66 -7.81 18.06
N LEU A 123 -3.63 -8.32 16.85
CA LEU A 123 -4.82 -8.63 16.08
C LEU A 123 -5.15 -10.11 16.14
N PRO A 124 -6.43 -10.50 16.10
CA PRO A 124 -7.60 -9.60 16.00
C PRO A 124 -7.92 -8.86 17.30
N ASP A 125 -8.46 -7.66 17.17
CA ASP A 125 -9.01 -6.86 18.28
C ASP A 125 -10.42 -6.38 17.87
N TYR A 126 -11.13 -5.67 18.77
CA TYR A 126 -12.51 -5.24 18.52
C TYR A 126 -12.64 -3.75 18.87
N ASP A 127 -13.38 -3.01 18.04
CA ASP A 127 -13.72 -1.61 18.29
C ASP A 127 -14.80 -1.48 19.39
N GLU A 128 -15.18 -0.24 19.70
CA GLU A 128 -16.17 0.09 20.75
C GLU A 128 -17.57 -0.50 20.45
N ASP A 129 -17.89 -0.72 19.17
CA ASP A 129 -19.14 -1.32 18.71
C ASP A 129 -19.08 -2.86 18.65
N GLY A 130 -17.94 -3.44 18.99
CA GLY A 130 -17.70 -4.89 18.96
C GLY A 130 -17.44 -5.45 17.56
N LYS A 131 -17.10 -4.60 16.58
CA LYS A 131 -16.67 -5.00 15.25
C LYS A 131 -15.20 -5.37 15.28
N GLU A 132 -14.85 -6.49 14.68
CA GLU A 132 -13.48 -6.96 14.58
C GLU A 132 -12.62 -6.01 13.73
N ILE A 133 -11.50 -5.57 14.30
CA ILE A 133 -10.47 -4.81 13.60
C ILE A 133 -9.63 -5.79 12.79
N LYS A 134 -9.60 -5.58 11.49
CA LYS A 134 -8.89 -6.42 10.53
C LYS A 134 -7.95 -5.56 9.70
N ILE A 135 -6.85 -6.16 9.28
CA ILE A 135 -5.99 -5.59 8.26
C ILE A 135 -6.72 -5.64 6.92
N GLY A 136 -7.06 -4.50 6.38
CA GLY A 136 -7.73 -4.34 5.10
C GLY A 136 -6.77 -4.20 3.93
N ILE A 137 -7.32 -4.21 2.73
CA ILE A 137 -6.55 -4.03 1.49
C ILE A 137 -5.96 -2.62 1.38
N GLY A 138 -6.66 -1.58 1.89
CA GLY A 138 -6.24 -0.19 1.81
C GLY A 138 -5.50 0.32 3.06
N ASP A 139 -5.07 -0.54 3.98
CA ASP A 139 -4.40 -0.10 5.22
C ASP A 139 -3.23 -0.98 5.68
N TYR A 140 -2.95 -2.08 4.99
CA TYR A 140 -1.91 -3.04 5.40
C TYR A 140 -0.50 -2.41 5.46
N LEU A 141 -0.22 -1.40 4.64
CA LEU A 141 1.05 -0.68 4.70
C LEU A 141 1.22 0.12 5.98
N LEU A 142 0.13 0.66 6.55
CA LEU A 142 0.19 1.29 7.88
C LEU A 142 0.61 0.30 8.97
N PHE A 143 0.11 -0.94 8.89
CA PHE A 143 0.54 -1.99 9.82
C PHE A 143 2.02 -2.33 9.64
N ALA A 144 2.50 -2.49 8.41
CA ALA A 144 3.90 -2.76 8.14
C ALA A 144 4.81 -1.62 8.67
N ILE A 145 4.38 -0.36 8.53
CA ILE A 145 5.06 0.81 9.09
C ILE A 145 5.01 0.78 10.62
N ALA A 146 3.84 0.50 11.22
CA ALA A 146 3.68 0.39 12.67
C ALA A 146 4.52 -0.75 13.26
N TYR A 147 4.73 -1.84 12.54
CA TYR A 147 5.63 -2.93 12.92
C TYR A 147 7.11 -2.57 12.76
N ARG A 148 7.42 -1.41 12.16
CA ARG A 148 8.76 -0.95 11.80
C ARG A 148 9.46 -1.86 10.79
N TRP A 149 8.69 -2.47 9.89
CA TRP A 149 9.25 -3.31 8.83
C TRP A 149 9.75 -2.48 7.64
N ILE A 150 9.20 -1.29 7.41
CA ILE A 150 9.51 -0.45 6.25
C ILE A 150 10.52 0.63 6.62
N SER A 151 11.62 0.72 5.88
CA SER A 151 12.64 1.76 6.00
C SER A 151 12.46 2.92 5.01
N LYS A 152 11.82 2.65 3.87
CA LYS A 152 11.43 3.62 2.83
C LYS A 152 10.25 3.04 2.07
N LEU A 153 9.27 3.89 1.77
CA LEU A 153 8.17 3.59 0.86
C LEU A 153 8.30 4.46 -0.39
N THR A 154 8.31 3.84 -1.58
CA THR A 154 8.13 4.55 -2.85
C THR A 154 6.79 4.14 -3.43
N TYR A 155 5.88 5.08 -3.57
CA TYR A 155 4.57 4.86 -4.19
C TYR A 155 4.60 5.31 -5.65
N CYS A 156 4.47 4.36 -6.55
CA CYS A 156 4.31 4.59 -7.98
C CYS A 156 2.80 4.65 -8.26
N ALA A 157 2.23 5.85 -8.24
CA ALA A 157 0.81 6.07 -8.44
C ALA A 157 0.39 5.86 -9.90
N ASN A 158 -0.79 5.26 -10.11
CA ASN A 158 -1.37 5.20 -11.44
C ASN A 158 -1.69 6.62 -11.92
N PRO A 159 -1.15 7.09 -13.06
CA PRO A 159 -1.37 8.45 -13.53
C PRO A 159 -2.82 8.73 -13.99
N GLU A 160 -3.61 7.69 -14.24
CA GLU A 160 -5.05 7.79 -14.55
C GLU A 160 -5.90 7.85 -13.26
N GLY A 161 -5.26 7.64 -12.10
CA GLY A 161 -5.89 7.70 -10.79
C GLY A 161 -5.71 9.07 -10.14
N GLU A 162 -6.70 9.48 -9.36
CA GLU A 162 -6.64 10.68 -8.51
C GLU A 162 -6.72 10.27 -7.03
N CYS A 163 -6.08 9.16 -6.65
CA CYS A 163 -6.27 8.57 -5.34
C CYS A 163 -5.12 8.90 -4.40
N ASN A 164 -5.39 9.74 -3.41
CA ASN A 164 -4.56 9.96 -2.23
C ASN A 164 -5.29 9.41 -1.02
N ASP A 165 -5.06 8.18 -0.67
CA ASP A 165 -5.64 7.53 0.49
C ASP A 165 -4.74 7.64 1.74
N TYR A 166 -4.17 8.79 1.94
CA TYR A 166 -3.42 9.17 3.14
C TYR A 166 -3.75 10.60 3.59
N ASP A 167 -3.56 10.89 4.86
CA ASP A 167 -3.88 12.18 5.45
C ASP A 167 -2.80 12.66 6.45
N TRP A 168 -3.12 13.76 7.14
CA TRP A 168 -2.26 14.41 8.13
C TRP A 168 -1.96 13.53 9.38
N THR A 169 -2.68 12.45 9.61
CA THR A 169 -2.40 11.52 10.70
C THR A 169 -1.26 10.59 10.37
N THR A 170 -0.98 10.43 9.09
CA THR A 170 0.03 9.55 8.52
C THR A 170 1.23 10.33 7.98
N ILE A 171 0.96 11.40 7.21
CA ILE A 171 1.99 12.22 6.58
C ILE A 171 2.40 13.36 7.51
N LYS A 172 3.69 13.44 7.80
CA LYS A 172 4.26 14.47 8.64
C LYS A 172 4.12 15.84 7.99
N ASP A 173 3.55 16.80 8.76
CA ASP A 173 3.45 18.19 8.35
C ASP A 173 2.75 18.38 6.98
N LEU A 174 1.74 17.52 6.69
CA LEU A 174 0.96 17.62 5.46
C LEU A 174 0.34 19.02 5.31
N ASP A 175 0.65 19.70 4.22
CA ASP A 175 0.13 21.03 3.90
C ASP A 175 -1.36 20.91 3.56
N GLU A 176 -2.20 21.73 4.19
CA GLU A 176 -3.64 21.80 3.91
C GLU A 176 -3.97 22.29 2.49
N ASN A 177 -3.02 22.97 1.85
CA ASN A 177 -3.12 23.38 0.45
C ASN A 177 -2.50 22.35 -0.51
N TYR A 178 -2.20 21.16 -0.02
CA TYR A 178 -1.65 20.10 -0.84
C TYR A 178 -2.57 19.78 -2.01
N CYS A 179 -2.07 20.04 -3.22
CA CYS A 179 -2.72 19.65 -4.45
C CYS A 179 -2.20 18.29 -4.90
N TYR A 180 -3.11 17.42 -5.23
CA TYR A 180 -2.81 16.10 -5.76
C TYR A 180 -1.83 16.18 -6.92
N GLY A 181 -0.79 15.32 -6.89
CA GLY A 181 0.19 15.22 -7.96
C GLY A 181 1.33 16.25 -7.94
N GLU A 182 1.38 17.16 -6.97
CA GLU A 182 2.44 18.17 -6.90
C GLU A 182 3.66 17.73 -6.08
N LYS A 183 3.46 16.91 -5.03
CA LYS A 183 4.56 16.41 -4.21
C LYS A 183 5.11 15.10 -4.75
N THR A 184 6.42 15.00 -4.76
CA THR A 184 7.19 13.79 -5.12
C THR A 184 7.93 13.20 -3.93
N GLU A 185 8.06 13.94 -2.85
CA GLU A 185 8.73 13.50 -1.62
C GLU A 185 7.96 13.97 -0.41
N ASP A 186 7.82 13.11 0.56
CA ASP A 186 7.21 13.38 1.85
C ASP A 186 7.81 12.48 2.94
N THR A 187 7.23 12.50 4.13
CA THR A 187 7.65 11.67 5.26
C THR A 187 6.43 11.09 5.93
N ILE A 188 6.39 9.77 6.06
CA ILE A 188 5.40 9.10 6.90
C ILE A 188 5.90 9.14 8.34
N GLN A 189 5.07 9.63 9.26
CA GLN A 189 5.38 9.62 10.69
C GLN A 189 4.12 9.37 11.53
N LEU A 190 3.92 8.13 11.92
CA LEU A 190 2.76 7.74 12.72
C LEU A 190 2.78 8.44 14.09
N LEU A 191 1.61 8.86 14.52
CA LEU A 191 1.39 9.56 15.78
C LEU A 191 0.69 8.61 16.77
N PHE A 192 1.03 8.70 18.05
CA PHE A 192 0.30 7.98 19.07
C PHE A 192 -0.17 8.91 20.20
N ASN A 193 -1.48 8.89 20.41
CA ASN A 193 -2.17 9.70 21.37
C ASN A 193 -3.34 8.90 21.97
N ARG A 194 -3.24 8.58 23.25
CA ARG A 194 -4.26 7.77 23.95
C ARG A 194 -5.39 8.63 24.52
N THR A 195 -5.18 9.92 24.68
CA THR A 195 -6.07 10.79 25.43
C THR A 195 -7.02 11.57 24.56
N ASP A 196 -6.61 11.87 23.34
CA ASP A 196 -7.39 12.67 22.41
C ASP A 196 -7.86 11.78 21.25
N GLU A 197 -9.08 11.98 20.81
CA GLU A 197 -9.58 11.41 19.56
C GLU A 197 -8.95 12.13 18.37
N ILE A 198 -8.80 11.45 17.25
CA ILE A 198 -8.38 12.10 16.01
C ILE A 198 -9.44 13.13 15.64
N PRO A 199 -9.10 14.42 15.59
CA PRO A 199 -10.07 15.47 15.32
C PRO A 199 -10.53 15.47 13.87
N ASP A 200 -11.71 16.04 13.64
CA ASP A 200 -12.21 16.27 12.31
C ASP A 200 -11.23 17.10 11.46
N TYR A 201 -11.21 16.83 10.17
CA TYR A 201 -10.27 17.44 9.23
C TYR A 201 -10.27 18.98 9.28
N ASP A 202 -11.43 19.60 9.44
CA ASP A 202 -11.62 21.06 9.41
C ASP A 202 -11.33 21.75 10.75
N ASP A 203 -11.09 21.01 11.85
CA ASP A 203 -10.81 21.61 13.17
C ASP A 203 -9.31 21.84 13.38
N ALA A 204 -8.82 22.97 12.86
CA ALA A 204 -7.41 23.34 12.95
C ALA A 204 -6.88 23.48 14.39
N GLU A 205 -7.72 23.95 15.35
CA GLU A 205 -7.31 24.07 16.76
C GLU A 205 -7.19 22.69 17.42
N ALA A 206 -8.15 21.80 17.16
CA ALA A 206 -8.09 20.42 17.65
C ALA A 206 -6.93 19.65 17.04
N LYS A 207 -6.66 19.81 15.74
CA LYS A 207 -5.47 19.23 15.07
C LYS A 207 -4.17 19.69 15.71
N GLN A 208 -4.00 21.00 15.93
CA GLN A 208 -2.79 21.53 16.58
C GLN A 208 -2.64 20.98 18.01
N ARG A 209 -3.72 20.88 18.76
CA ARG A 209 -3.73 20.32 20.11
C ARG A 209 -3.38 18.83 20.11
N TYR A 210 -3.97 18.06 19.18
CA TYR A 210 -3.67 16.65 18.97
C TYR A 210 -2.19 16.43 18.66
N LEU A 211 -1.65 17.17 17.68
CA LEU A 211 -0.24 17.09 17.30
C LEU A 211 0.71 17.45 18.45
N ALA A 212 0.36 18.47 19.26
CA ALA A 212 1.18 18.89 20.40
C ALA A 212 1.20 17.84 21.53
N ASN A 213 0.13 17.08 21.69
CA ASN A 213 -0.01 16.06 22.74
C ASN A 213 0.45 14.68 22.28
N SER A 214 0.62 14.48 20.99
CA SER A 214 1.01 13.17 20.41
C SER A 214 2.51 12.92 20.57
N LYS A 215 2.86 11.64 20.79
CA LYS A 215 4.21 11.14 20.58
C LYS A 215 4.34 10.69 19.13
N ARG A 216 5.57 10.61 18.64
CA ARG A 216 5.86 10.31 17.25
C ARG A 216 6.69 9.04 17.12
N GLU A 217 6.34 8.20 16.16
CA GLU A 217 7.16 7.07 15.72
C GLU A 217 8.35 7.56 14.87
N PRO A 218 9.36 6.72 14.60
CA PRO A 218 10.40 7.04 13.64
C PRO A 218 9.84 7.44 12.28
N GLU A 219 10.54 8.36 11.62
CA GLU A 219 10.20 8.81 10.27
C GLU A 219 10.53 7.73 9.24
N VAL A 220 9.65 7.59 8.25
CA VAL A 220 9.85 6.74 7.07
C VAL A 220 9.82 7.65 5.84
N PRO A 221 10.92 7.75 5.08
CA PRO A 221 10.93 8.46 3.80
C PRO A 221 9.85 7.94 2.87
N PHE A 222 9.07 8.86 2.29
CA PHE A 222 7.98 8.56 1.37
C PHE A 222 8.21 9.31 0.06
N GLU A 223 8.41 8.56 -1.01
CA GLU A 223 8.58 9.07 -2.36
C GLU A 223 7.33 8.75 -3.17
N ILE A 224 6.87 9.70 -3.98
CA ILE A 224 5.68 9.54 -4.81
C ILE A 224 6.08 9.77 -6.27
N ILE A 225 5.81 8.79 -7.13
CA ILE A 225 6.07 8.85 -8.57
C ILE A 225 4.73 8.90 -9.30
N HIS A 226 4.44 10.04 -9.94
CA HIS A 226 3.15 10.32 -10.58
C HIS A 226 3.10 10.00 -12.08
N SER A 227 4.19 9.57 -12.68
CA SER A 227 4.20 9.25 -14.11
C SER A 227 4.89 7.92 -14.39
N ILE A 228 4.38 7.20 -15.38
CA ILE A 228 4.94 5.92 -15.81
C ILE A 228 6.40 6.06 -16.24
N GLU A 229 6.73 7.16 -16.94
CA GLU A 229 8.08 7.40 -17.46
C GLU A 229 9.11 7.62 -16.34
N ALA A 230 8.66 8.10 -15.18
CA ALA A 230 9.52 8.32 -14.03
C ALA A 230 9.77 7.03 -13.21
N VAL A 231 8.94 6.00 -13.39
CA VAL A 231 9.21 4.67 -12.81
C VAL A 231 10.37 4.03 -13.53
N GLN A 232 11.55 3.98 -12.89
CA GLN A 232 12.78 3.49 -13.49
C GLN A 232 13.58 2.65 -12.49
N TYR A 233 13.49 1.33 -12.64
CA TYR A 233 14.21 0.34 -11.84
C TYR A 233 15.01 -0.61 -12.75
N ALA A 234 16.01 -1.27 -12.19
CA ALA A 234 16.88 -2.20 -12.89
C ALA A 234 16.60 -3.67 -12.53
N GLY A 235 15.43 -3.97 -11.98
CA GLY A 235 15.08 -5.31 -11.50
C GLY A 235 15.82 -5.73 -10.22
N ASP A 236 16.34 -4.76 -9.47
CA ASP A 236 17.12 -4.96 -8.23
C ASP A 236 16.20 -5.14 -7.00
N PHE A 237 15.24 -6.04 -7.14
CA PHE A 237 14.33 -6.44 -6.07
C PHE A 237 14.72 -7.81 -5.51
N ASP A 238 14.62 -7.96 -4.18
CA ASP A 238 14.89 -9.25 -3.51
C ASP A 238 13.69 -10.20 -3.58
N PHE A 239 12.48 -9.64 -3.49
CA PHE A 239 11.20 -10.36 -3.60
C PHE A 239 10.17 -9.49 -4.31
N VAL A 240 9.19 -10.15 -4.91
CA VAL A 240 8.09 -9.48 -5.60
C VAL A 240 6.74 -10.11 -5.22
N VAL A 241 5.70 -9.28 -5.13
CA VAL A 241 4.33 -9.74 -4.92
C VAL A 241 3.40 -8.99 -5.87
N MET A 242 2.34 -9.67 -6.35
CA MET A 242 1.27 -9.04 -7.10
C MET A 242 -0.08 -9.43 -6.51
N ALA A 243 -0.89 -8.44 -6.20
CA ALA A 243 -2.28 -8.62 -5.81
C ALA A 243 -3.20 -8.63 -7.03
N GLN A 244 -4.19 -9.51 -7.03
CA GLN A 244 -5.24 -9.55 -8.04
C GLN A 244 -6.24 -8.42 -7.86
N SER A 245 -6.54 -8.06 -6.62
CA SER A 245 -7.52 -7.05 -6.22
C SER A 245 -8.86 -7.16 -6.95
N PRO A 246 -9.63 -8.26 -6.73
CA PRO A 246 -10.81 -8.59 -7.52
C PRO A 246 -11.85 -7.47 -7.58
N ASN A 247 -11.98 -6.69 -6.53
CA ASN A 247 -12.94 -5.59 -6.42
C ASN A 247 -12.61 -4.37 -7.28
N TYR A 248 -11.35 -4.26 -7.67
CA TYR A 248 -10.81 -3.12 -8.42
C TYR A 248 -10.46 -3.50 -9.87
N THR A 249 -10.59 -4.79 -10.21
CA THR A 249 -10.20 -5.32 -11.52
C THR A 249 -11.28 -6.20 -12.14
N PRO A 250 -11.53 -6.11 -13.46
CA PRO A 250 -12.44 -7.01 -14.18
C PRO A 250 -11.78 -8.38 -14.44
N GLU A 251 -12.59 -9.39 -14.75
CA GLU A 251 -12.08 -10.72 -15.12
C GLU A 251 -11.17 -10.69 -16.38
N SER A 252 -11.41 -9.75 -17.28
CA SER A 252 -10.60 -9.55 -18.48
C SER A 252 -9.16 -9.14 -18.18
N ALA A 253 -8.84 -8.69 -16.95
CA ALA A 253 -7.50 -8.34 -16.48
C ALA A 253 -6.68 -9.57 -16.04
N ASP A 254 -7.26 -10.73 -15.85
CA ASP A 254 -6.60 -11.89 -15.24
C ASP A 254 -5.39 -12.40 -16.03
N PHE A 255 -5.31 -12.10 -17.34
CA PHE A 255 -4.13 -12.41 -18.15
C PHE A 255 -2.85 -11.71 -17.65
N ILE A 256 -2.97 -10.61 -16.88
CA ILE A 256 -1.84 -9.89 -16.30
C ILE A 256 -1.11 -10.79 -15.29
N MET A 257 -1.84 -11.57 -14.51
CA MET A 257 -1.24 -12.56 -13.60
C MET A 257 -0.45 -13.64 -14.36
N ASP A 258 -0.97 -14.07 -15.53
CA ASP A 258 -0.26 -15.05 -16.35
C ASP A 258 1.02 -14.45 -16.94
N ILE A 259 0.99 -13.19 -17.36
CA ILE A 259 2.19 -12.46 -17.77
C ILE A 259 3.18 -12.36 -16.60
N PHE A 260 2.72 -11.96 -15.41
CA PHE A 260 3.60 -11.77 -14.25
C PHE A 260 4.29 -13.07 -13.82
N ARG A 261 3.63 -14.24 -13.91
CA ARG A 261 4.23 -15.56 -13.66
C ARG A 261 5.45 -15.87 -14.53
N GLU A 262 5.58 -15.20 -15.67
CA GLU A 262 6.76 -15.38 -16.53
C GLU A 262 8.02 -14.77 -15.90
N TYR A 263 7.89 -13.80 -15.01
CA TYR A 263 8.98 -13.04 -14.36
C TYR A 263 9.31 -13.51 -12.94
N ILE A 264 8.52 -14.39 -12.36
CA ILE A 264 8.71 -14.85 -10.98
C ILE A 264 9.00 -16.35 -10.89
N GLU A 265 9.76 -16.72 -9.85
CA GLU A 265 9.79 -18.06 -9.29
C GLU A 265 8.82 -18.06 -8.10
N GLU A 266 7.67 -18.70 -8.26
CA GLU A 266 6.58 -18.67 -7.26
C GLU A 266 6.99 -19.47 -6.03
N ILE A 267 6.92 -18.85 -4.83
CA ILE A 267 7.34 -19.40 -3.54
C ILE A 267 6.24 -19.29 -2.48
#